data_2ef7ff5a1b348a66c50a2017b2f670df
#
_entry.id   2ef7ff5a1b348a66c50a2017b2f670df
#
_cell.length_a   1.000
_cell.length_b   1.000
_cell.length_c   1.000
_cell.angle_alpha   90.00
_cell.angle_beta   90.00
_cell.angle_gamma   90.00
#
_symmetry.space_group_name_H-M   'P 1'
#
loop_
_entity.id
_entity.type
_entity.pdbx_description
1 polymer ?
#
loop_
_entity_poly.entity_id
_entity_poly.type
_entity_poly.pdbx_seq_one_letter_code
_entity_poly.pdbx_strand_id
1 'polypeptide(L)'
;AARAEYLALHYWDGFDFAGADIAAPEAEQAFVDFLGLLSRIASADGAFGALFGRAAGSGGLYRLMELCDRYLYEPWSPMRSDELYAAALRAFTESPCIAEIDKVRARQALERLSMNRPGTPAADFIYVDRGGSRHRLSDIEAPHILLFFHYPGCGECRRMKAALEASPIVGGSLRRGRLVLLAVCVGERDDWERSGCPMGGIDGFDGGMSSSCRTVYDLRALPTLYLLDGERCVILKDASVVQVEERLAALCSGQAAAAKRPS
;
A
#
# COMPACT_ATOMS: atom_id res chain seq x y z
N ALA A 1 4.62 25.86 -1.13
CA ALA A 1 3.42 25.20 -0.60
C ALA A 1 2.16 26.02 -0.94
N ALA A 2 1.92 27.21 -0.38
CA ALA A 2 0.68 27.98 -0.55
C ALA A 2 0.22 28.19 -2.01
N ARG A 3 1.16 28.46 -2.96
CA ARG A 3 0.80 28.62 -4.38
C ARG A 3 0.31 27.30 -5.01
N ALA A 4 0.91 26.17 -4.65
CA ALA A 4 0.48 24.85 -5.17
C ALA A 4 -0.88 24.46 -4.61
N GLU A 5 -1.12 24.72 -3.34
CA GLU A 5 -2.44 24.49 -2.69
C GLU A 5 -3.53 25.34 -3.35
N TYR A 6 -3.28 26.63 -3.57
CA TYR A 6 -4.23 27.49 -4.28
C TYR A 6 -4.54 26.99 -5.69
N LEU A 7 -3.51 26.61 -6.46
CA LEU A 7 -3.70 26.07 -7.81
C LEU A 7 -4.49 24.75 -7.79
N ALA A 8 -4.25 23.87 -6.82
CA ALA A 8 -4.98 22.62 -6.69
C ALA A 8 -6.46 22.81 -6.37
N LEU A 9 -6.80 23.78 -5.49
CA LEU A 9 -8.17 24.11 -5.14
C LEU A 9 -8.95 24.73 -6.30
N HIS A 10 -8.28 25.49 -7.16
CA HIS A 10 -8.87 26.24 -8.26
C HIS A 10 -8.65 25.64 -9.64
N TYR A 11 -8.01 24.48 -9.72
CA TYR A 11 -7.62 23.82 -10.97
C TYR A 11 -8.79 23.63 -11.92
N TRP A 12 -9.96 23.28 -11.36
CA TRP A 12 -11.17 22.94 -12.10
C TRP A 12 -12.20 24.09 -12.19
N ASP A 13 -11.84 25.33 -11.82
CA ASP A 13 -12.81 26.45 -11.81
C ASP A 13 -13.37 26.79 -13.19
N GLY A 14 -12.58 26.59 -14.24
CA GLY A 14 -12.98 26.84 -15.62
C GLY A 14 -13.51 25.61 -16.38
N PHE A 15 -13.62 24.45 -15.73
CA PHE A 15 -14.02 23.21 -16.42
C PHE A 15 -15.54 23.06 -16.38
N ASP A 16 -16.17 22.88 -17.56
CA ASP A 16 -17.62 22.68 -17.70
C ASP A 16 -17.98 21.19 -17.54
N PHE A 17 -18.25 20.76 -16.32
CA PHE A 17 -18.68 19.40 -16.02
C PHE A 17 -20.06 19.02 -16.58
N ALA A 18 -20.89 19.98 -16.97
CA ALA A 18 -22.24 19.73 -17.51
C ALA A 18 -22.20 19.47 -19.01
N GLY A 19 -21.34 20.19 -19.73
CA GLY A 19 -21.24 20.11 -21.19
C GLY A 19 -20.05 19.28 -21.70
N ALA A 20 -19.03 19.05 -20.86
CA ALA A 20 -17.84 18.30 -21.26
C ALA A 20 -18.04 16.77 -21.07
N ASP A 21 -17.56 16.00 -22.03
CA ASP A 21 -17.41 14.56 -21.87
C ASP A 21 -16.16 14.26 -20.99
N ILE A 22 -16.39 13.93 -19.72
CA ILE A 22 -15.31 13.55 -18.80
C ILE A 22 -14.59 12.26 -19.25
N ALA A 23 -15.18 11.51 -20.20
CA ALA A 23 -14.52 10.38 -20.83
C ALA A 23 -13.59 10.79 -21.99
N ALA A 24 -13.61 12.05 -22.41
CA ALA A 24 -12.73 12.55 -23.46
C ALA A 24 -11.25 12.50 -23.04
N PRO A 25 -10.31 12.21 -23.96
CA PRO A 25 -8.88 12.14 -23.66
C PRO A 25 -8.33 13.43 -23.03
N GLU A 26 -8.87 14.58 -23.39
CA GLU A 26 -8.46 15.90 -22.88
C GLU A 26 -8.82 16.04 -21.39
N ALA A 27 -10.00 15.56 -20.98
CA ALA A 27 -10.42 15.57 -19.59
C ALA A 27 -9.60 14.58 -18.74
N GLU A 28 -9.29 13.41 -19.31
CA GLU A 28 -8.41 12.43 -18.68
C GLU A 28 -6.99 12.99 -18.49
N GLN A 29 -6.44 13.67 -19.50
CA GLN A 29 -5.13 14.32 -19.39
C GLN A 29 -5.15 15.43 -18.33
N ALA A 30 -6.19 16.27 -18.30
CA ALA A 30 -6.34 17.29 -17.27
C ALA A 30 -6.40 16.67 -15.86
N PHE A 31 -7.02 15.50 -15.71
CA PHE A 31 -7.03 14.77 -14.43
C PHE A 31 -5.63 14.27 -14.05
N VAL A 32 -4.86 13.73 -14.99
CA VAL A 32 -3.46 13.30 -14.76
C VAL A 32 -2.59 14.51 -14.33
N ASP A 33 -2.72 15.64 -15.01
CA ASP A 33 -2.00 16.87 -14.67
C ASP A 33 -2.38 17.39 -13.27
N PHE A 34 -3.67 17.30 -12.92
CA PHE A 34 -4.16 17.59 -11.57
C PHE A 34 -3.51 16.70 -10.51
N LEU A 35 -3.44 15.39 -10.74
CA LEU A 35 -2.75 14.47 -9.83
C LEU A 35 -1.27 14.82 -9.65
N GLY A 36 -0.61 15.22 -10.75
CA GLY A 36 0.78 15.69 -10.72
C GLY A 36 0.96 16.96 -9.85
N LEU A 37 -0.05 17.81 -9.78
CA LEU A 37 -0.06 18.98 -8.89
C LEU A 37 -0.26 18.56 -7.42
N LEU A 38 -1.15 17.59 -7.16
CA LEU A 38 -1.45 17.13 -5.81
C LEU A 38 -0.23 16.51 -5.11
N SER A 39 0.68 15.90 -5.85
CA SER A 39 1.92 15.34 -5.29
C SER A 39 2.84 16.38 -4.62
N ARG A 40 2.56 17.68 -4.81
CA ARG A 40 3.35 18.82 -4.32
C ARG A 40 2.73 19.56 -3.13
N ILE A 41 1.58 19.09 -2.64
CA ILE A 41 0.86 19.71 -1.53
C ILE A 41 0.78 18.76 -0.33
N ALA A 42 0.58 19.31 0.86
CA ALA A 42 0.59 18.55 2.10
C ALA A 42 -0.67 17.70 2.31
N SER A 43 -1.84 18.17 1.81
CA SER A 43 -3.10 17.43 1.88
C SER A 43 -3.92 17.68 0.61
N ALA A 44 -4.48 16.62 0.06
CA ALA A 44 -5.31 16.66 -1.14
C ALA A 44 -6.82 16.73 -0.85
N ASP A 45 -7.24 16.64 0.41
CA ASP A 45 -8.68 16.56 0.78
C ASP A 45 -9.48 17.76 0.24
N GLY A 46 -8.99 18.99 0.45
CA GLY A 46 -9.63 20.18 -0.05
C GLY A 46 -9.73 20.22 -1.58
N ALA A 47 -8.69 19.77 -2.28
CA ALA A 47 -8.63 19.76 -3.74
C ALA A 47 -9.62 18.75 -4.34
N PHE A 48 -9.71 17.53 -3.79
CA PHE A 48 -10.74 16.57 -4.19
C PHE A 48 -12.14 17.00 -3.80
N GLY A 49 -12.32 17.62 -2.62
CA GLY A 49 -13.59 18.23 -2.22
C GLY A 49 -14.07 19.29 -3.22
N ALA A 50 -13.15 20.17 -3.66
CA ALA A 50 -13.44 21.19 -4.67
C ALA A 50 -13.78 20.56 -6.03
N LEU A 51 -13.01 19.57 -6.51
CA LEU A 51 -13.27 18.84 -7.75
C LEU A 51 -14.67 18.19 -7.74
N PHE A 52 -14.94 17.39 -6.70
CA PHE A 52 -16.21 16.65 -6.62
C PHE A 52 -17.40 17.56 -6.34
N GLY A 53 -17.19 18.66 -5.62
CA GLY A 53 -18.21 19.69 -5.45
C GLY A 53 -18.62 20.34 -6.77
N ARG A 54 -17.67 20.61 -7.68
CA ARG A 54 -17.97 21.17 -9.03
C ARG A 54 -18.63 20.16 -9.96
N ALA A 55 -18.22 18.90 -9.87
CA ALA A 55 -18.83 17.81 -10.66
C ALA A 55 -20.19 17.37 -10.11
N ALA A 56 -20.62 17.89 -8.95
CA ALA A 56 -21.89 17.53 -8.33
C ALA A 56 -23.09 17.84 -9.26
N GLY A 57 -23.97 16.86 -9.44
CA GLY A 57 -25.16 17.00 -10.30
C GLY A 57 -24.92 16.80 -11.80
N SER A 58 -23.66 16.66 -12.27
CA SER A 58 -23.37 16.46 -13.70
C SER A 58 -23.31 15.00 -14.15
N GLY A 59 -23.41 14.03 -13.22
CA GLY A 59 -23.12 12.61 -13.50
C GLY A 59 -21.62 12.30 -13.58
N GLY A 60 -20.76 13.30 -13.61
CA GLY A 60 -19.31 13.17 -13.73
C GLY A 60 -18.61 12.60 -12.49
N LEU A 61 -19.26 12.63 -11.32
CA LEU A 61 -18.66 12.12 -10.07
C LEU A 61 -18.23 10.66 -10.15
N TYR A 62 -19.08 9.80 -10.72
CA TYR A 62 -18.75 8.38 -10.87
C TYR A 62 -17.58 8.18 -11.82
N ARG A 63 -17.54 8.95 -12.92
CA ARG A 63 -16.44 8.89 -13.87
C ARG A 63 -15.12 9.39 -13.27
N LEU A 64 -15.16 10.44 -12.47
CA LEU A 64 -13.99 10.90 -11.72
C LEU A 64 -13.50 9.83 -10.73
N MET A 65 -14.41 9.11 -10.07
CA MET A 65 -14.04 7.99 -9.21
C MET A 65 -13.39 6.84 -9.99
N GLU A 66 -13.88 6.51 -11.19
CA GLU A 66 -13.25 5.52 -12.07
C GLU A 66 -11.82 5.94 -12.47
N LEU A 67 -11.60 7.24 -12.72
CA LEU A 67 -10.24 7.76 -12.96
C LEU A 67 -9.37 7.66 -11.69
N CYS A 68 -9.93 7.97 -10.51
CA CYS A 68 -9.21 7.74 -9.25
C CYS A 68 -8.84 6.27 -9.06
N ASP A 69 -9.76 5.34 -9.31
CA ASP A 69 -9.49 3.90 -9.25
C ASP A 69 -8.33 3.53 -10.19
N ARG A 70 -8.40 3.95 -11.46
CA ARG A 70 -7.41 3.64 -12.49
C ARG A 70 -6.02 4.19 -12.15
N TYR A 71 -5.94 5.45 -11.76
CA TYR A 71 -4.64 6.12 -11.59
C TYR A 71 -4.05 5.98 -10.19
N LEU A 72 -4.89 5.98 -9.14
CA LEU A 72 -4.41 6.03 -7.77
C LEU A 72 -4.43 4.68 -7.06
N TYR A 73 -5.26 3.73 -7.55
CA TYR A 73 -5.50 2.48 -6.83
C TYR A 73 -5.03 1.22 -7.57
N GLU A 74 -5.13 1.20 -8.91
CA GLU A 74 -4.69 0.05 -9.69
C GLU A 74 -3.22 -0.30 -9.39
N PRO A 75 -2.89 -1.60 -9.12
CA PRO A 75 -1.54 -2.01 -8.71
C PRO A 75 -0.44 -1.64 -9.71
N TRP A 76 -0.79 -1.54 -10.99
CA TRP A 76 0.13 -1.28 -12.10
C TRP A 76 0.28 0.21 -12.42
N SER A 77 -0.49 1.07 -11.78
CA SER A 77 -0.42 2.50 -12.04
C SER A 77 0.89 3.10 -11.49
N PRO A 78 1.66 3.83 -12.32
CA PRO A 78 2.85 4.54 -11.85
C PRO A 78 2.51 5.72 -10.93
N MET A 79 1.23 6.13 -10.88
CA MET A 79 0.72 7.20 -10.04
C MET A 79 0.00 6.69 -8.79
N ARG A 80 0.07 5.38 -8.51
CA ARG A 80 -0.58 4.79 -7.34
C ARG A 80 -0.18 5.52 -6.06
N SER A 81 -1.19 5.92 -5.30
CA SER A 81 -1.03 6.62 -4.03
C SER A 81 -2.22 6.36 -3.12
N ASP A 82 -2.01 5.59 -2.07
CA ASP A 82 -3.03 5.31 -1.05
C ASP A 82 -3.52 6.60 -0.37
N GLU A 83 -2.64 7.60 -0.21
CA GLU A 83 -3.00 8.89 0.41
C GLU A 83 -3.94 9.71 -0.48
N LEU A 84 -3.59 9.88 -1.77
CA LEU A 84 -4.44 10.59 -2.73
C LEU A 84 -5.75 9.87 -2.94
N TYR A 85 -5.71 8.54 -3.03
CA TYR A 85 -6.92 7.74 -3.19
C TYR A 85 -7.84 7.83 -1.97
N ALA A 86 -7.30 7.81 -0.76
CA ALA A 86 -8.08 8.02 0.46
C ALA A 86 -8.73 9.41 0.49
N ALA A 87 -8.04 10.47 0.04
CA ALA A 87 -8.61 11.82 -0.07
C ALA A 87 -9.77 11.86 -1.07
N ALA A 88 -9.63 11.22 -2.24
CA ALA A 88 -10.69 11.10 -3.23
C ALA A 88 -11.92 10.36 -2.67
N LEU A 89 -11.70 9.22 -2.00
CA LEU A 89 -12.76 8.43 -1.39
C LEU A 89 -13.51 9.20 -0.28
N ARG A 90 -12.79 9.98 0.54
CA ARG A 90 -13.44 10.84 1.55
C ARG A 90 -14.35 11.86 0.87
N ALA A 91 -13.83 12.60 -0.09
CA ALA A 91 -14.62 13.59 -0.83
C ALA A 91 -15.83 12.96 -1.53
N PHE A 92 -15.69 11.75 -2.10
CA PHE A 92 -16.81 11.02 -2.70
C PHE A 92 -17.85 10.60 -1.66
N THR A 93 -17.44 10.08 -0.51
CA THR A 93 -18.38 9.62 0.54
C THR A 93 -19.07 10.78 1.26
N GLU A 94 -18.45 11.94 1.32
CA GLU A 94 -19.03 13.17 1.91
C GLU A 94 -19.98 13.89 0.95
N SER A 95 -19.93 13.59 -0.35
CA SER A 95 -20.81 14.26 -1.34
C SER A 95 -22.27 13.92 -1.09
N PRO A 96 -23.16 14.94 -0.99
CA PRO A 96 -24.60 14.72 -0.85
C PRO A 96 -25.26 14.21 -2.13
N CYS A 97 -24.59 14.33 -3.29
CA CYS A 97 -25.08 13.89 -4.58
C CYS A 97 -24.89 12.40 -4.85
N ILE A 98 -24.18 11.68 -3.98
CA ILE A 98 -23.93 10.25 -4.11
C ILE A 98 -24.90 9.47 -3.25
N ALA A 99 -25.52 8.45 -3.85
CA ALA A 99 -26.45 7.57 -3.13
C ALA A 99 -25.69 6.75 -2.04
N GLU A 100 -26.34 6.52 -0.89
CA GLU A 100 -25.71 5.82 0.23
C GLU A 100 -25.22 4.41 -0.13
N ILE A 101 -25.92 3.73 -1.03
CA ILE A 101 -25.51 2.41 -1.51
C ILE A 101 -24.15 2.44 -2.22
N ASP A 102 -23.87 3.49 -3.00
CA ASP A 102 -22.61 3.65 -3.74
C ASP A 102 -21.46 4.04 -2.81
N LYS A 103 -21.75 4.72 -1.70
CA LYS A 103 -20.77 5.05 -0.66
C LYS A 103 -20.27 3.83 0.11
N VAL A 104 -21.02 2.72 0.14
CA VAL A 104 -20.62 1.50 0.89
C VAL A 104 -19.26 0.98 0.40
N ARG A 105 -19.08 0.84 -0.91
CA ARG A 105 -17.81 0.37 -1.49
C ARG A 105 -16.65 1.32 -1.19
N ALA A 106 -16.90 2.62 -1.27
CA ALA A 106 -15.89 3.63 -0.99
C ALA A 106 -15.47 3.63 0.50
N ARG A 107 -16.42 3.48 1.44
CA ARG A 107 -16.11 3.33 2.88
C ARG A 107 -15.30 2.07 3.16
N GLN A 108 -15.68 0.93 2.58
CA GLN A 108 -14.89 -0.30 2.70
C GLN A 108 -13.47 -0.17 2.12
N ALA A 109 -13.31 0.59 1.02
CA ALA A 109 -11.99 0.89 0.47
C ALA A 109 -11.17 1.76 1.43
N LEU A 110 -11.78 2.79 2.06
CA LEU A 110 -11.14 3.62 3.08
C LEU A 110 -10.68 2.80 4.29
N GLU A 111 -11.52 1.89 4.78
CA GLU A 111 -11.16 0.98 5.87
C GLU A 111 -9.92 0.15 5.51
N ARG A 112 -9.88 -0.45 4.33
CA ARG A 112 -8.72 -1.22 3.86
C ARG A 112 -7.46 -0.39 3.73
N LEU A 113 -7.55 0.83 3.16
CA LEU A 113 -6.41 1.74 3.04
C LEU A 113 -5.86 2.15 4.41
N SER A 114 -6.71 2.21 5.44
CA SER A 114 -6.30 2.53 6.80
C SER A 114 -5.55 1.40 7.51
N MET A 115 -5.61 0.17 6.99
CA MET A 115 -4.93 -0.98 7.58
C MET A 115 -3.41 -0.85 7.44
N ASN A 116 -2.70 -1.06 8.54
CA ASN A 116 -1.23 -1.14 8.57
C ASN A 116 -0.54 0.03 7.85
N ARG A 117 -0.93 1.27 8.16
CA ARG A 117 -0.34 2.47 7.57
C ARG A 117 1.10 2.67 8.07
N PRO A 118 2.00 3.21 7.24
CA PRO A 118 3.32 3.61 7.72
C PRO A 118 3.24 4.49 8.97
N GLY A 119 4.09 4.20 9.96
CA GLY A 119 4.11 4.85 11.26
C GLY A 119 3.10 4.31 12.29
N THR A 120 2.27 3.31 11.95
CA THR A 120 1.36 2.66 12.90
C THR A 120 1.81 1.23 13.23
N PRO A 121 1.42 0.68 14.40
CA PRO A 121 1.65 -0.73 14.68
C PRO A 121 1.01 -1.63 13.64
N ALA A 122 1.76 -2.62 13.16
CA ALA A 122 1.24 -3.66 12.27
C ALA A 122 0.25 -4.54 13.04
N ALA A 123 -0.86 -4.87 12.40
CA ALA A 123 -1.84 -5.79 12.99
C ALA A 123 -1.23 -7.17 13.21
N ASP A 124 -1.42 -7.70 14.41
CA ASP A 124 -0.98 -9.05 14.76
C ASP A 124 -1.87 -10.10 14.09
N PHE A 125 -1.27 -11.21 13.68
CA PHE A 125 -1.98 -12.34 13.09
C PHE A 125 -1.31 -13.66 13.44
N ILE A 126 -2.03 -14.76 13.25
CA ILE A 126 -1.53 -16.12 13.47
C ILE A 126 -1.15 -16.75 12.13
N TYR A 127 0.01 -17.38 12.08
CA TYR A 127 0.44 -18.24 10.98
C TYR A 127 0.81 -19.64 11.51
N VAL A 128 0.83 -20.61 10.61
CA VAL A 128 1.21 -21.99 10.91
C VAL A 128 2.53 -22.28 10.24
N ASP A 129 3.48 -22.86 10.96
CA ASP A 129 4.76 -23.30 10.41
C ASP A 129 4.66 -24.68 9.72
N ARG A 130 5.78 -25.13 9.12
CA ARG A 130 5.87 -26.44 8.45
C ARG A 130 5.67 -27.61 9.40
N GLY A 131 5.91 -27.44 10.70
CA GLY A 131 5.65 -28.42 11.74
C GLY A 131 4.19 -28.48 12.19
N GLY A 132 3.34 -27.57 11.71
CA GLY A 132 1.95 -27.45 12.13
C GLY A 132 1.74 -26.62 13.40
N SER A 133 2.80 -26.03 13.95
CA SER A 133 2.72 -25.17 15.13
C SER A 133 2.19 -23.79 14.77
N ARG A 134 1.43 -23.19 15.68
CA ARG A 134 0.88 -21.85 15.53
C ARG A 134 1.80 -20.84 16.17
N HIS A 135 2.06 -19.76 15.46
CA HIS A 135 2.87 -18.64 15.90
C HIS A 135 2.15 -17.32 15.60
N ARG A 136 2.54 -16.26 16.29
CA ARG A 136 2.07 -14.90 16.02
C ARG A 136 3.17 -14.05 15.38
N LEU A 137 2.78 -13.03 14.63
CA LEU A 137 3.73 -12.01 14.20
C LEU A 137 4.43 -11.37 15.42
N SER A 138 3.69 -11.17 16.52
CA SER A 138 4.21 -10.62 17.78
C SER A 138 5.27 -11.48 18.46
N ASP A 139 5.40 -12.76 18.12
CA ASP A 139 6.41 -13.66 18.68
C ASP A 139 7.79 -13.45 18.02
N ILE A 140 7.86 -12.72 16.91
CA ILE A 140 9.11 -12.48 16.18
C ILE A 140 9.88 -11.32 16.83
N GLU A 141 11.05 -11.61 17.38
CA GLU A 141 11.98 -10.62 17.91
C GLU A 141 13.10 -10.37 16.91
N ALA A 142 13.12 -9.20 16.29
CA ALA A 142 14.13 -8.79 15.33
C ALA A 142 14.21 -7.26 15.23
N PRO A 143 15.39 -6.68 14.89
CA PRO A 143 15.49 -5.24 14.62
C PRO A 143 14.57 -4.75 13.51
N HIS A 144 14.35 -5.59 12.48
CA HIS A 144 13.41 -5.38 11.41
C HIS A 144 12.77 -6.69 10.97
N ILE A 145 11.54 -6.63 10.49
CA ILE A 145 10.80 -7.77 9.95
C ILE A 145 10.35 -7.42 8.54
N LEU A 146 10.66 -8.28 7.57
CA LEU A 146 10.13 -8.21 6.22
C LEU A 146 9.00 -9.23 6.09
N LEU A 147 7.76 -8.76 5.97
CA LEU A 147 6.61 -9.60 5.68
C LEU A 147 6.45 -9.75 4.18
N PHE A 148 6.39 -10.97 3.70
CA PHE A 148 6.16 -11.30 2.29
C PHE A 148 4.93 -12.17 2.17
N PHE A 149 3.79 -11.57 1.84
CA PHE A 149 2.57 -12.30 1.54
C PHE A 149 2.58 -12.76 0.09
N HIS A 150 2.41 -14.05 -0.12
CA HIS A 150 2.55 -14.64 -1.45
C HIS A 150 1.62 -15.82 -1.69
N TYR A 151 1.52 -16.19 -2.96
CA TYR A 151 0.87 -17.41 -3.42
C TYR A 151 1.81 -18.14 -4.42
N PRO A 152 2.11 -19.43 -4.23
CA PRO A 152 3.07 -20.16 -5.08
C PRO A 152 2.72 -20.19 -6.57
N GLY A 153 1.42 -20.21 -6.92
CA GLY A 153 0.92 -20.17 -8.28
C GLY A 153 1.05 -18.83 -9.01
N CYS A 154 1.35 -17.75 -8.27
CA CYS A 154 1.41 -16.40 -8.80
C CYS A 154 2.76 -16.11 -9.49
N GLY A 155 2.74 -15.66 -10.73
CA GLY A 155 3.94 -15.30 -11.50
C GLY A 155 4.70 -14.11 -10.89
N GLU A 156 3.99 -13.08 -10.44
CA GLU A 156 4.58 -11.91 -9.79
C GLU A 156 5.22 -12.27 -8.45
N CYS A 157 4.59 -13.17 -7.68
CA CYS A 157 5.16 -13.67 -6.43
C CYS A 157 6.51 -14.38 -6.66
N ARG A 158 6.62 -15.16 -7.73
CA ARG A 158 7.89 -15.80 -8.11
C ARG A 158 8.95 -14.79 -8.51
N ARG A 159 8.57 -13.74 -9.28
CA ARG A 159 9.50 -12.66 -9.67
C ARG A 159 10.00 -11.89 -8.46
N MET A 160 9.11 -11.52 -7.55
CA MET A 160 9.48 -10.80 -6.34
C MET A 160 10.35 -11.66 -5.40
N LYS A 161 10.02 -12.94 -5.25
CA LYS A 161 10.86 -13.90 -4.52
C LYS A 161 12.27 -13.94 -5.09
N ALA A 162 12.42 -14.10 -6.41
CA ALA A 162 13.72 -14.14 -7.08
C ALA A 162 14.49 -12.82 -6.90
N ALA A 163 13.82 -11.67 -6.95
CA ALA A 163 14.43 -10.36 -6.70
C ALA A 163 14.93 -10.23 -5.26
N LEU A 164 14.15 -10.67 -4.27
CA LEU A 164 14.58 -10.70 -2.86
C LEU A 164 15.80 -11.62 -2.66
N GLU A 165 15.79 -12.79 -3.29
CA GLU A 165 16.90 -13.75 -3.23
C GLU A 165 18.19 -13.22 -3.88
N ALA A 166 18.05 -12.45 -4.96
CA ALA A 166 19.17 -11.82 -5.65
C ALA A 166 19.71 -10.57 -4.93
N SER A 167 18.96 -10.01 -3.97
CA SER A 167 19.34 -8.78 -3.27
C SER A 167 20.50 -8.96 -2.30
N PRO A 168 21.68 -8.34 -2.53
CA PRO A 168 22.79 -8.40 -1.58
C PRO A 168 22.48 -7.65 -0.29
N ILE A 169 21.62 -6.62 -0.32
CA ILE A 169 21.24 -5.79 0.84
C ILE A 169 20.33 -6.59 1.76
N VAL A 170 19.28 -7.20 1.20
CA VAL A 170 18.34 -8.05 1.95
C VAL A 170 19.08 -9.27 2.51
N GLY A 171 19.81 -10.03 1.68
CA GLY A 171 20.59 -11.19 2.10
C GLY A 171 21.67 -10.84 3.13
N GLY A 172 22.34 -9.70 2.97
CA GLY A 172 23.29 -9.19 3.96
C GLY A 172 22.65 -8.83 5.30
N SER A 173 21.43 -8.28 5.30
CA SER A 173 20.71 -7.94 6.53
C SER A 173 20.21 -9.18 7.26
N LEU A 174 19.73 -10.20 6.53
CA LEU A 174 19.36 -11.51 7.08
C LEU A 174 20.55 -12.20 7.74
N ARG A 175 21.69 -12.33 7.03
CA ARG A 175 22.90 -12.99 7.58
C ARG A 175 23.44 -12.30 8.83
N ARG A 176 23.27 -11.00 8.97
CA ARG A 176 23.69 -10.23 10.15
C ARG A 176 22.67 -10.22 11.28
N GLY A 177 21.55 -10.92 11.14
CA GLY A 177 20.47 -10.93 12.14
C GLY A 177 19.78 -9.57 12.32
N ARG A 178 19.91 -8.66 11.36
CA ARG A 178 19.25 -7.33 11.40
C ARG A 178 17.86 -7.33 10.78
N LEU A 179 17.53 -8.37 10.04
CA LEU A 179 16.26 -8.58 9.36
C LEU A 179 15.82 -10.02 9.56
N VAL A 180 14.57 -10.24 9.85
CA VAL A 180 13.90 -11.54 9.74
C VAL A 180 12.91 -11.44 8.58
N LEU A 181 12.94 -12.44 7.69
CA LEU A 181 11.92 -12.60 6.65
C LEU A 181 10.83 -13.55 7.16
N LEU A 182 9.60 -13.11 7.22
CA LEU A 182 8.43 -13.96 7.37
C LEU A 182 7.69 -14.02 6.03
N ALA A 183 7.78 -15.16 5.35
CA ALA A 183 7.04 -15.43 4.14
C ALA A 183 5.74 -16.16 4.49
N VAL A 184 4.60 -15.53 4.22
CA VAL A 184 3.27 -16.10 4.53
C VAL A 184 2.57 -16.48 3.25
N CYS A 185 2.36 -17.78 3.05
CA CYS A 185 1.52 -18.27 1.97
C CYS A 185 0.05 -18.06 2.30
N VAL A 186 -0.64 -17.33 1.44
CA VAL A 186 -2.09 -17.09 1.54
C VAL A 186 -2.89 -17.89 0.52
N GLY A 187 -2.29 -18.92 -0.08
CA GLY A 187 -2.91 -19.84 -1.03
C GLY A 187 -3.45 -21.12 -0.38
N GLU A 188 -3.47 -22.16 -1.19
CA GLU A 188 -3.87 -23.49 -0.73
C GLU A 188 -2.71 -24.18 0.02
N ARG A 189 -3.06 -25.00 1.02
CA ARG A 189 -2.08 -25.72 1.84
C ARG A 189 -1.17 -26.62 1.00
N ASP A 190 -1.76 -27.39 0.08
CA ASP A 190 -1.00 -28.31 -0.77
C ASP A 190 0.03 -27.59 -1.66
N ASP A 191 -0.31 -26.39 -2.13
CA ASP A 191 0.61 -25.58 -2.93
C ASP A 191 1.75 -25.03 -2.07
N TRP A 192 1.45 -24.61 -0.84
CA TRP A 192 2.45 -24.19 0.13
C TRP A 192 3.39 -25.31 0.53
N GLU A 193 2.86 -26.51 0.83
CA GLU A 193 3.68 -27.67 1.22
C GLU A 193 4.64 -28.10 0.12
N ARG A 194 4.25 -27.95 -1.16
CA ARG A 194 5.13 -28.19 -2.32
C ARG A 194 6.09 -27.07 -2.61
N SER A 195 5.88 -25.87 -2.09
CA SER A 195 6.76 -24.71 -2.30
C SER A 195 7.90 -24.71 -1.29
N GLY A 196 9.01 -24.04 -1.63
CA GLY A 196 10.10 -23.79 -0.70
C GLY A 196 10.00 -22.42 -0.05
N CYS A 197 10.51 -22.29 1.20
CA CYS A 197 10.65 -21.01 1.86
C CYS A 197 11.67 -20.12 1.12
N PRO A 198 11.37 -18.84 0.87
CA PRO A 198 12.36 -17.91 0.33
C PRO A 198 13.49 -17.66 1.34
N MET A 199 14.73 -17.72 0.88
CA MET A 199 15.93 -17.26 1.58
C MET A 199 16.17 -17.85 2.99
N GLY A 200 15.58 -18.98 3.33
CA GLY A 200 15.73 -19.57 4.67
C GLY A 200 15.08 -18.74 5.79
N GLY A 201 14.13 -17.88 5.45
CA GLY A 201 13.30 -17.15 6.42
C GLY A 201 12.30 -18.06 7.14
N ILE A 202 11.43 -17.44 7.93
CA ILE A 202 10.28 -18.13 8.54
C ILE A 202 9.23 -18.38 7.44
N ASP A 203 8.84 -19.64 7.27
CA ASP A 203 7.88 -20.06 6.29
C ASP A 203 6.51 -20.31 6.96
N GLY A 204 5.59 -19.39 6.76
CA GLY A 204 4.27 -19.39 7.38
C GLY A 204 3.17 -19.70 6.38
N PHE A 205 2.10 -20.29 6.87
CA PHE A 205 0.84 -20.52 6.17
C PHE A 205 -0.30 -19.79 6.89
N ASP A 206 -1.12 -19.08 6.11
CA ASP A 206 -2.32 -18.41 6.63
C ASP A 206 -3.45 -19.39 6.88
N GLY A 207 -3.49 -20.21 7.77
CA GLY A 207 -4.42 -21.31 8.02
C GLY A 207 -5.92 -21.11 7.75
N GLY A 208 -6.33 -20.02 7.09
CA GLY A 208 -7.72 -19.73 6.69
C GLY A 208 -8.68 -19.49 7.87
N MET A 209 -8.16 -19.14 9.05
CA MET A 209 -8.94 -19.01 10.28
C MET A 209 -9.40 -17.56 10.51
N SER A 210 -10.28 -17.35 11.49
CA SER A 210 -10.79 -16.01 11.89
C SER A 210 -9.71 -15.02 12.34
N SER A 211 -8.50 -15.49 12.66
CA SER A 211 -7.30 -14.68 12.95
C SER A 211 -6.33 -14.58 11.78
N SER A 212 -6.81 -14.84 10.58
CA SER A 212 -6.09 -14.80 9.31
C SER A 212 -5.53 -13.42 9.01
N CYS A 213 -4.32 -13.39 8.43
CA CYS A 213 -3.75 -12.15 7.92
C CYS A 213 -4.66 -11.47 6.87
N ARG A 214 -5.50 -12.21 6.16
CA ARG A 214 -6.46 -11.69 5.17
C ARG A 214 -7.53 -10.77 5.77
N THR A 215 -7.80 -10.86 7.07
CA THR A 215 -8.78 -9.99 7.74
C THR A 215 -8.20 -8.66 8.19
N VAL A 216 -6.88 -8.60 8.40
CA VAL A 216 -6.19 -7.44 8.97
C VAL A 216 -5.15 -6.81 8.03
N TYR A 217 -4.87 -7.44 6.89
CA TYR A 217 -4.03 -6.89 5.82
C TYR A 217 -4.81 -6.81 4.51
N ASP A 218 -4.57 -5.80 3.70
CA ASP A 218 -5.11 -5.72 2.35
C ASP A 218 -4.28 -6.61 1.40
N LEU A 219 -4.74 -7.82 1.17
CA LEU A 219 -4.07 -8.85 0.36
C LEU A 219 -4.82 -9.14 -0.97
N ARG A 220 -5.54 -8.14 -1.50
CA ARG A 220 -6.25 -8.27 -2.79
C ARG A 220 -5.28 -8.36 -3.97
N ALA A 221 -4.12 -7.77 -3.86
CA ALA A 221 -3.03 -7.91 -4.82
C ALA A 221 -1.87 -8.67 -4.16
N LEU A 222 -1.35 -9.69 -4.85
CA LEU A 222 -0.16 -10.42 -4.43
C LEU A 222 0.90 -10.34 -5.54
N PRO A 223 2.15 -10.28 -5.18
CA PRO A 223 2.75 -10.28 -3.84
C PRO A 223 2.59 -8.95 -3.11
N THR A 224 2.60 -8.98 -1.77
CA THR A 224 2.59 -7.79 -0.92
C THR A 224 3.75 -7.82 0.06
N LEU A 225 4.54 -6.75 0.11
CA LEU A 225 5.66 -6.58 1.04
C LEU A 225 5.37 -5.49 2.07
N TYR A 226 5.65 -5.79 3.35
CA TYR A 226 5.75 -4.82 4.43
C TYR A 226 7.12 -4.87 5.07
N LEU A 227 7.69 -3.72 5.37
CA LEU A 227 8.87 -3.63 6.25
C LEU A 227 8.44 -3.05 7.58
N LEU A 228 8.76 -3.75 8.67
CA LEU A 228 8.45 -3.34 10.04
C LEU A 228 9.75 -3.06 10.80
N ASP A 229 9.68 -2.20 11.82
CA ASP A 229 10.76 -2.02 12.80
C ASP A 229 10.69 -3.05 13.94
N GLY A 230 11.61 -2.94 14.89
CA GLY A 230 11.70 -3.84 16.05
C GLY A 230 10.51 -3.78 17.01
N GLU A 231 9.74 -2.71 16.96
CA GLU A 231 8.48 -2.55 17.71
C GLU A 231 7.26 -2.98 16.88
N ARG A 232 7.52 -3.51 15.68
CA ARG A 232 6.52 -3.92 14.70
C ARG A 232 5.69 -2.76 14.13
N CYS A 233 6.18 -1.50 14.21
CA CYS A 233 5.57 -0.40 13.49
C CYS A 233 5.90 -0.52 11.99
N VAL A 234 4.93 -0.21 11.14
CA VAL A 234 5.08 -0.26 9.69
C VAL A 234 6.02 0.85 9.21
N ILE A 235 7.13 0.48 8.60
CA ILE A 235 8.04 1.42 7.91
C ILE A 235 7.62 1.59 6.46
N LEU A 236 7.33 0.47 5.77
CA LEU A 236 6.87 0.44 4.39
C LEU A 236 5.67 -0.49 4.25
N LYS A 237 4.70 -0.07 3.44
CA LYS A 237 3.51 -0.82 3.06
C LYS A 237 3.48 -0.97 1.54
N ASP A 238 3.10 -2.13 1.02
CA ASP A 238 2.99 -2.45 -0.40
C ASP A 238 4.26 -2.10 -1.20
N ALA A 239 5.42 -2.36 -0.57
CA ALA A 239 6.70 -1.91 -1.08
C ALA A 239 7.22 -2.76 -2.24
N SER A 240 7.98 -2.14 -3.14
CA SER A 240 8.84 -2.84 -4.07
C SER A 240 10.13 -3.31 -3.38
N VAL A 241 10.83 -4.28 -3.99
CA VAL A 241 12.14 -4.73 -3.47
C VAL A 241 13.14 -3.58 -3.42
N VAL A 242 13.12 -2.69 -4.43
CA VAL A 242 14.00 -1.52 -4.49
C VAL A 242 13.75 -0.58 -3.29
N GLN A 243 12.51 -0.28 -2.96
CA GLN A 243 12.18 0.55 -1.80
C GLN A 243 12.63 -0.10 -0.48
N VAL A 244 12.50 -1.42 -0.36
CA VAL A 244 13.02 -2.17 0.81
C VAL A 244 14.54 -2.05 0.90
N GLU A 245 15.26 -2.21 -0.22
CA GLU A 245 16.72 -2.07 -0.27
C GLU A 245 17.19 -0.67 0.12
N GLU A 246 16.59 0.36 -0.47
CA GLU A 246 16.89 1.76 -0.15
C GLU A 246 16.67 2.06 1.33
N ARG A 247 15.55 1.58 1.88
CA ARG A 247 15.24 1.79 3.29
C ARG A 247 16.19 1.06 4.23
N LEU A 248 16.49 -0.20 3.95
CA LEU A 248 17.46 -0.96 4.74
C LEU A 248 18.87 -0.34 4.67
N ALA A 249 19.31 0.14 3.52
CA ALA A 249 20.58 0.84 3.36
C ALA A 249 20.63 2.14 4.20
N ALA A 250 19.56 2.94 4.17
CA ALA A 250 19.45 4.16 4.97
C ALA A 250 19.47 3.88 6.48
N LEU A 251 18.77 2.83 6.94
CA LEU A 251 18.75 2.42 8.34
C LEU A 251 20.14 1.94 8.81
N CYS A 252 20.88 1.21 7.96
CA CYS A 252 22.25 0.79 8.25
C CYS A 252 23.20 2.00 8.35
N SER A 253 23.06 3.00 7.50
CA SER A 253 23.88 4.21 7.49
C SER A 253 23.60 5.10 8.70
N GLY A 254 22.35 5.26 9.10
CA GLY A 254 21.93 6.03 10.28
C GLY A 254 22.45 5.42 11.59
N GLN A 255 22.42 4.08 11.72
CA GLN A 255 22.97 3.37 12.89
C GLN A 255 24.50 3.49 12.97
N ALA A 256 25.19 3.47 11.83
CA ALA A 256 26.64 3.68 11.78
C ALA A 256 27.03 5.11 12.20
N ALA A 257 26.22 6.11 11.88
CA ALA A 257 26.42 7.50 12.31
C ALA A 257 26.15 7.69 13.82
N ALA A 258 25.13 7.03 14.36
CA ALA A 258 24.80 7.08 15.79
C ALA A 258 25.87 6.37 16.67
N ALA A 259 26.41 5.26 16.19
CA ALA A 259 27.49 4.52 16.87
C ALA A 259 28.86 5.25 16.86
N LYS A 260 29.05 6.27 16.01
CA LYS A 260 30.27 7.08 15.90
C LYS A 260 30.24 8.39 16.70
N ARG A 261 29.18 8.71 17.45
CA ARG A 261 29.20 9.85 18.38
C ARG A 261 29.93 9.44 19.65
N PRO A 262 31.12 9.99 19.95
CA PRO A 262 31.80 9.77 21.23
C PRO A 262 31.01 10.43 22.36
N SER A 263 30.97 9.74 23.49
CA SER A 263 30.42 10.20 24.76
C SER A 263 31.12 11.44 25.26
#